data_acfb91b4ed9a31f5b5655782fab3ee82
#
_entry.id   acfb91b4ed9a31f5b5655782fab3ee82
#
_cell.length_a   1.000
_cell.length_b   1.000
_cell.length_c   1.000
_cell.angle_alpha   90.00
_cell.angle_beta   90.00
_cell.angle_gamma   90.00
#
_symmetry.space_group_name_H-M   'P 1'
#
loop_
_entity.id
_entity.type
_entity.pdbx_description
1 polymer ?
#
loop_
_entity_poly.entity_id
_entity_poly.type
_entity_poly.pdbx_seq_one_letter_code
_entity_poly.pdbx_strand_id
1 'polypeptide(L)'
;MLRLPTPQPPVPPTARGWGGIGLWALWLALVLLAPWARSAPAALVLDNSARSVPVWSALTMLPDPEQRFSAEGLLQDASAFQPVPATEGTLGVRPEPVWLRLPFAVAPGAGGRWVLSIDYAPLNHIEVFLARGGRVVQQAALGNLVAPALRPLPSRIPAVELQLEPGAPYELLLRVQTQGAMVLPITLSEPAALLGRALKEQMLQGVLTGLALCLLVYSLAQWVGLRDVLFLQYALLISGSLLFSLQFFGIGAQYLWGHNAWMERHASGLAALMATCGSFLFIGRALAAGDPRHRLMRAMRVGAVGTAALAVAFALDLYDTRVLAGIVSILGLVPALMGIPGAVARMRRGEAVGATLLLAWLVYFVATAIVIGVIRGWVPVNFWTLPSFQFGATLDMLLFMRVLGLHAKAQRTAAERARTERDTLHSLAHTDPLTGLPNRRGLGQALAAALADCAPDRMVALYMMDLDSFKPVNDRHGHDVGDELLVAVARRLQSQVRQSDLVARLGGDEFVIMARHIAGAGQAHELGNKLLESFREPFFLGGAQVRLGLTIGYALAPQDSRDAVDLLKRADAAMYAGKQGGKFRLQRSPGAPAAP
;
A
#
# COMPACT_ATOMS: atom_id res chain seq x y z
N MET A 1 -5.15 12.36 -55.11
CA MET A 1 -5.36 11.00 -54.57
C MET A 1 -4.11 10.60 -53.82
N LEU A 2 -4.00 10.93 -52.56
CA LEU A 2 -2.93 10.47 -51.66
C LEU A 2 -3.57 9.44 -50.71
N ARG A 3 -3.11 8.18 -50.82
CA ARG A 3 -3.56 7.08 -49.93
C ARG A 3 -2.94 7.27 -48.55
N LEU A 4 -3.79 7.41 -47.53
CA LEU A 4 -3.39 7.32 -46.13
C LEU A 4 -2.99 5.87 -45.78
N PRO A 5 -1.94 5.64 -44.98
CA PRO A 5 -1.57 4.30 -44.54
C PRO A 5 -2.57 3.77 -43.52
N THR A 6 -3.00 2.53 -43.70
CA THR A 6 -3.85 1.77 -42.76
C THR A 6 -3.11 1.53 -41.45
N PRO A 7 -3.76 1.65 -40.28
CA PRO A 7 -3.14 1.32 -39.01
C PRO A 7 -2.90 -0.20 -38.90
N GLN A 8 -1.66 -0.58 -38.59
CA GLN A 8 -1.30 -1.95 -38.26
C GLN A 8 -1.93 -2.38 -36.93
N PRO A 9 -2.41 -3.63 -36.80
CA PRO A 9 -2.93 -4.14 -35.55
C PRO A 9 -1.81 -4.25 -34.50
N PRO A 10 -2.10 -4.08 -33.20
CA PRO A 10 -1.10 -4.19 -32.15
C PRO A 10 -0.57 -5.62 -32.05
N VAL A 11 0.75 -5.75 -32.07
CA VAL A 11 1.47 -7.00 -31.85
C VAL A 11 1.18 -7.49 -30.42
N PRO A 12 0.74 -8.75 -30.21
CA PRO A 12 0.50 -9.26 -28.86
C PRO A 12 1.83 -9.33 -28.10
N PRO A 13 1.87 -9.01 -26.79
CA PRO A 13 3.07 -9.12 -26.00
C PRO A 13 3.51 -10.57 -25.91
N THR A 14 4.71 -10.87 -26.39
CA THR A 14 5.35 -12.17 -26.29
C THR A 14 5.45 -12.61 -24.85
N ALA A 15 4.90 -13.78 -24.54
CA ALA A 15 5.00 -14.49 -23.25
C ALA A 15 6.46 -14.93 -22.99
N ARG A 16 7.34 -13.99 -22.66
CA ARG A 16 8.71 -14.26 -22.20
C ARG A 16 8.81 -13.93 -20.71
N GLY A 17 8.95 -14.95 -19.87
CA GLY A 17 9.36 -14.76 -18.49
C GLY A 17 8.90 -15.78 -17.45
N TRP A 18 7.99 -16.71 -17.74
CA TRP A 18 7.45 -17.63 -16.71
C TRP A 18 8.22 -18.94 -16.53
N GLY A 19 9.05 -19.35 -17.50
CA GLY A 19 9.86 -20.57 -17.41
C GLY A 19 10.96 -20.54 -16.34
N GLY A 20 11.48 -19.36 -16.01
CA GLY A 20 12.56 -19.23 -15.03
C GLY A 20 12.09 -19.38 -13.58
N ILE A 21 10.91 -18.87 -13.22
CA ILE A 21 10.41 -18.86 -11.84
C ILE A 21 10.03 -20.28 -11.39
N GLY A 22 9.42 -21.08 -12.28
CA GLY A 22 9.09 -22.47 -11.99
C GLY A 22 10.31 -23.36 -11.76
N LEU A 23 11.38 -23.15 -12.51
CA LEU A 23 12.66 -23.85 -12.36
C LEU A 23 13.37 -23.49 -11.04
N TRP A 24 13.35 -22.23 -10.61
CA TRP A 24 13.90 -21.81 -9.33
C TRP A 24 13.13 -22.36 -8.14
N ALA A 25 11.80 -22.41 -8.21
CA ALA A 25 10.96 -23.02 -7.17
C ALA A 25 11.19 -24.54 -7.08
N LEU A 26 11.33 -25.22 -8.21
CA LEU A 26 11.66 -26.65 -8.27
C LEU A 26 13.07 -26.94 -7.77
N TRP A 27 14.04 -26.10 -8.09
CA TRP A 27 15.42 -26.22 -7.63
C TRP A 27 15.52 -25.99 -6.13
N LEU A 28 14.81 -24.99 -5.59
CA LEU A 28 14.70 -24.72 -4.16
C LEU A 28 14.05 -25.90 -3.42
N ALA A 29 12.99 -26.50 -3.97
CA ALA A 29 12.35 -27.68 -3.41
C ALA A 29 13.28 -28.91 -3.43
N LEU A 30 14.05 -29.12 -4.50
CA LEU A 30 15.02 -30.20 -4.62
C LEU A 30 16.21 -30.05 -3.64
N VAL A 31 16.70 -28.84 -3.43
CA VAL A 31 17.77 -28.54 -2.44
C VAL A 31 17.28 -28.77 -1.01
N LEU A 32 16.00 -28.45 -0.73
CA LEU A 32 15.38 -28.66 0.59
C LEU A 32 15.01 -30.12 0.87
N LEU A 33 14.87 -30.95 -0.16
CA LEU A 33 14.48 -32.36 -0.08
C LEU A 33 15.67 -33.34 -0.20
N ALA A 34 16.91 -32.85 -0.38
CA ALA A 34 18.07 -33.71 -0.52
C ALA A 34 18.26 -34.56 0.76
N PRO A 35 18.32 -35.91 0.64
CA PRO A 35 18.52 -36.77 1.80
C PRO A 35 19.94 -36.61 2.33
N TRP A 36 20.05 -36.10 3.56
CA TRP A 36 21.32 -36.02 4.27
C TRP A 36 21.72 -37.41 4.77
N ALA A 37 22.92 -37.81 4.44
CA ALA A 37 23.49 -39.12 4.85
C ALA A 37 23.61 -39.20 6.37
N ARG A 38 23.18 -40.31 6.96
CA ARG A 38 23.22 -40.57 8.39
C ARG A 38 24.54 -41.24 8.79
N SER A 39 25.18 -40.69 9.82
CA SER A 39 26.18 -41.44 10.61
C SER A 39 25.51 -42.06 11.84
N ALA A 40 25.93 -43.23 12.25
CA ALA A 40 25.50 -43.83 13.50
C ALA A 40 25.89 -42.94 14.69
N PRO A 41 25.15 -42.98 15.84
CA PRO A 41 25.43 -42.14 17.00
C PRO A 41 26.82 -42.48 17.57
N ALA A 42 27.81 -41.65 17.22
CA ALA A 42 29.11 -41.70 17.89
C ALA A 42 28.96 -41.03 19.27
N ALA A 43 29.64 -41.57 20.28
CA ALA A 43 29.70 -40.92 21.58
C ALA A 43 30.21 -39.48 21.40
N LEU A 44 29.43 -38.49 21.86
CA LEU A 44 29.78 -37.09 21.71
C LEU A 44 31.00 -36.76 22.59
N VAL A 45 32.07 -36.31 21.96
CA VAL A 45 33.25 -35.79 22.65
C VAL A 45 33.40 -34.32 22.31
N LEU A 46 33.37 -33.46 23.35
CA LEU A 46 33.68 -32.06 23.23
C LEU A 46 35.18 -31.86 23.21
N ASP A 47 35.71 -31.38 22.13
CA ASP A 47 37.11 -31.03 21.94
C ASP A 47 37.27 -29.58 21.42
N ASN A 48 38.50 -29.11 21.32
CA ASN A 48 38.80 -27.76 20.86
C ASN A 48 38.73 -27.61 19.33
N SER A 49 38.39 -28.67 18.58
CA SER A 49 38.30 -28.60 17.10
C SER A 49 37.02 -27.92 16.63
N ALA A 50 35.94 -28.05 17.42
CA ALA A 50 34.64 -27.45 17.08
C ALA A 50 34.16 -26.54 18.21
N ARG A 51 34.11 -25.22 17.92
CA ARG A 51 33.60 -24.21 18.87
C ARG A 51 32.11 -24.26 19.11
N SER A 52 31.36 -25.02 18.33
CA SER A 52 29.89 -25.19 18.42
C SER A 52 29.50 -26.54 17.82
N VAL A 53 28.83 -27.36 18.63
CA VAL A 53 28.48 -28.75 18.29
C VAL A 53 26.96 -28.92 18.39
N PRO A 54 26.26 -29.27 17.29
CA PRO A 54 24.87 -29.69 17.35
C PRO A 54 24.78 -31.07 17.99
N VAL A 55 23.85 -31.25 18.97
CA VAL A 55 23.82 -32.47 19.76
C VAL A 55 22.68 -33.43 19.39
N TRP A 56 21.85 -33.09 18.42
CA TRP A 56 20.62 -33.83 18.09
C TRP A 56 20.87 -35.33 17.85
N SER A 57 21.89 -35.68 17.10
CA SER A 57 22.23 -37.07 16.74
C SER A 57 22.65 -37.94 17.90
N ALA A 58 23.11 -37.34 19.02
CA ALA A 58 23.55 -38.03 20.24
C ALA A 58 22.46 -38.06 21.30
N LEU A 59 21.29 -37.43 21.06
CA LEU A 59 20.18 -37.40 22.03
C LEU A 59 19.38 -38.69 22.00
N THR A 60 18.87 -39.04 23.19
CA THR A 60 17.78 -40.00 23.38
C THR A 60 16.62 -39.32 24.10
N MET A 61 15.38 -39.82 23.92
CA MET A 61 14.18 -39.23 24.46
C MET A 61 13.32 -40.23 25.25
N LEU A 62 12.56 -39.70 26.22
CA LEU A 62 11.57 -40.44 26.99
C LEU A 62 10.32 -39.55 27.19
N PRO A 63 9.16 -39.85 26.59
CA PRO A 63 7.90 -39.18 26.88
C PRO A 63 7.45 -39.50 28.33
N ASP A 64 6.95 -38.48 29.06
CA ASP A 64 6.51 -38.58 30.44
C ASP A 64 5.07 -38.05 30.64
N PRO A 65 4.05 -38.72 30.08
CA PRO A 65 2.67 -38.23 30.12
C PRO A 65 2.11 -38.18 31.56
N GLU A 66 2.58 -39.04 32.45
CA GLU A 66 2.10 -39.11 33.83
C GLU A 66 2.99 -38.29 34.79
N GLN A 67 4.04 -37.66 34.28
CA GLN A 67 5.01 -36.85 35.05
C GLN A 67 5.59 -37.61 36.27
N ARG A 68 5.95 -38.86 36.05
CA ARG A 68 6.40 -39.79 37.10
C ARG A 68 7.90 -39.76 37.32
N PHE A 69 8.67 -39.34 36.32
CA PHE A 69 10.12 -39.46 36.37
C PHE A 69 10.76 -38.25 37.06
N SER A 70 11.79 -38.55 37.88
CA SER A 70 12.71 -37.54 38.42
C SER A 70 14.07 -37.64 37.75
N ALA A 71 14.84 -36.55 37.77
CA ALA A 71 16.20 -36.54 37.22
C ALA A 71 17.09 -37.60 37.86
N GLU A 72 17.02 -37.74 39.19
CA GLU A 72 17.80 -38.73 39.94
C GLU A 72 17.45 -40.17 39.56
N GLY A 73 16.15 -40.48 39.38
CA GLY A 73 15.69 -41.80 38.95
C GLY A 73 16.19 -42.16 37.58
N LEU A 74 16.14 -41.19 36.63
CA LEU A 74 16.58 -41.38 35.25
C LEU A 74 18.11 -41.49 35.10
N LEU A 75 18.88 -40.94 36.04
CA LEU A 75 20.33 -41.11 36.08
C LEU A 75 20.73 -42.53 36.55
N GLN A 76 19.87 -43.20 37.33
CA GLN A 76 20.09 -44.57 37.81
C GLN A 76 19.65 -45.62 36.79
N ASP A 77 18.52 -45.38 36.12
CA ASP A 77 17.99 -46.27 35.09
C ASP A 77 17.66 -45.51 33.80
N ALA A 78 18.50 -45.70 32.82
CA ALA A 78 18.37 -45.08 31.50
C ALA A 78 17.73 -46.00 30.43
N SER A 79 17.28 -47.20 30.85
CA SER A 79 16.81 -48.25 29.92
C SER A 79 15.56 -47.84 29.13
N ALA A 80 14.76 -46.93 29.65
CA ALA A 80 13.51 -46.47 29.03
C ALA A 80 13.71 -45.43 27.89
N PHE A 81 14.93 -44.84 27.74
CA PHE A 81 15.20 -43.87 26.69
C PHE A 81 15.27 -44.51 25.32
N GLN A 82 14.64 -43.85 24.33
CA GLN A 82 14.63 -44.25 22.93
C GLN A 82 15.36 -43.21 22.08
N PRO A 83 15.91 -43.60 20.89
CA PRO A 83 16.49 -42.63 19.97
C PRO A 83 15.48 -41.53 19.57
N VAL A 84 15.95 -40.30 19.45
CA VAL A 84 15.13 -39.21 18.88
C VAL A 84 14.75 -39.49 17.43
N PRO A 85 13.63 -38.91 16.92
CA PRO A 85 13.26 -39.01 15.51
C PRO A 85 14.39 -38.60 14.59
N ALA A 86 14.40 -39.21 13.43
CA ALA A 86 15.42 -38.99 12.42
C ALA A 86 15.49 -37.55 11.88
N THR A 87 14.42 -36.80 12.01
CA THR A 87 14.36 -35.40 11.56
C THR A 87 15.00 -34.51 12.61
N GLU A 88 16.07 -33.82 12.22
CA GLU A 88 16.85 -33.00 13.11
C GLU A 88 16.09 -31.81 13.68
N GLY A 89 16.18 -31.64 15.01
CA GLY A 89 15.79 -30.43 15.71
C GLY A 89 14.30 -30.28 16.03
N THR A 90 13.46 -31.31 15.88
CA THR A 90 12.04 -31.20 16.25
C THR A 90 11.40 -32.53 16.70
N LEU A 91 10.56 -32.45 17.71
CA LEU A 91 9.70 -33.56 18.19
C LEU A 91 8.23 -33.37 17.78
N GLY A 92 7.91 -32.31 17.04
CA GLY A 92 6.54 -32.00 16.65
C GLY A 92 5.72 -31.31 17.77
N VAL A 93 4.42 -31.43 17.70
CA VAL A 93 3.50 -30.94 18.75
C VAL A 93 3.18 -32.09 19.68
N ARG A 94 3.55 -31.95 20.97
CA ARG A 94 3.33 -32.94 21.99
C ARG A 94 2.67 -32.34 23.23
N PRO A 95 1.60 -32.96 23.75
CA PRO A 95 0.93 -32.49 24.95
C PRO A 95 1.73 -32.82 26.24
N GLU A 96 2.46 -33.96 26.24
CA GLU A 96 3.21 -34.48 27.36
C GLU A 96 4.59 -33.83 27.46
N PRO A 97 5.16 -33.71 28.68
CA PRO A 97 6.57 -33.44 28.88
C PRO A 97 7.44 -34.54 28.27
N VAL A 98 8.62 -34.15 27.79
CA VAL A 98 9.59 -35.06 27.21
C VAL A 98 10.94 -34.88 27.92
N TRP A 99 11.51 -35.97 28.38
CA TRP A 99 12.88 -36.02 28.82
C TRP A 99 13.82 -36.30 27.65
N LEU A 100 14.91 -35.53 27.59
CA LEU A 100 16.02 -35.76 26.65
C LEU A 100 17.28 -36.09 27.46
N ARG A 101 18.07 -37.05 26.99
CA ARG A 101 19.30 -37.47 27.59
C ARG A 101 20.45 -37.37 26.59
N LEU A 102 21.55 -36.76 27.01
CA LEU A 102 22.77 -36.60 26.27
C LEU A 102 23.96 -37.05 27.11
N PRO A 103 24.52 -38.27 26.94
CA PRO A 103 25.80 -38.62 27.45
C PRO A 103 26.90 -38.01 26.57
N PHE A 104 27.91 -37.38 27.19
CA PHE A 104 29.06 -36.83 26.49
C PHE A 104 30.32 -36.83 27.34
N ALA A 105 31.47 -36.74 26.69
CA ALA A 105 32.76 -36.60 27.35
C ALA A 105 33.46 -35.30 26.93
N VAL A 106 34.29 -34.79 27.81
CA VAL A 106 35.12 -33.60 27.53
C VAL A 106 36.56 -34.08 27.33
N ALA A 107 37.16 -33.69 26.21
CA ALA A 107 38.56 -34.07 25.93
C ALA A 107 39.53 -33.43 26.95
N PRO A 108 40.71 -34.03 27.17
CA PRO A 108 41.69 -33.55 28.16
C PRO A 108 42.24 -32.12 27.89
N GLY A 109 41.87 -31.40 27.00
CA GLY A 109 42.26 -30.01 26.73
C GLY A 109 41.08 -29.04 26.54
N ALA A 110 39.84 -29.56 26.62
CA ALA A 110 38.65 -28.84 26.18
C ALA A 110 37.71 -28.38 27.30
N GLY A 111 38.18 -28.43 28.56
CA GLY A 111 37.38 -27.97 29.71
C GLY A 111 37.12 -26.47 29.74
N GLY A 112 36.29 -26.06 30.68
CA GLY A 112 35.97 -24.65 30.91
C GLY A 112 34.48 -24.32 30.73
N ARG A 113 34.19 -23.12 30.26
CA ARG A 113 32.83 -22.63 30.11
C ARG A 113 32.26 -23.01 28.75
N TRP A 114 31.18 -23.75 28.75
CA TRP A 114 30.39 -24.10 27.59
C TRP A 114 28.95 -23.57 27.78
N VAL A 115 28.24 -23.27 26.71
CA VAL A 115 26.85 -22.83 26.77
C VAL A 115 25.97 -23.83 26.04
N LEU A 116 25.00 -24.40 26.78
CA LEU A 116 23.87 -25.08 26.18
C LEU A 116 22.89 -24.02 25.68
N SER A 117 22.53 -24.05 24.41
CA SER A 117 21.54 -23.17 23.86
C SER A 117 20.54 -23.92 22.96
N ILE A 118 19.27 -23.48 22.98
CA ILE A 118 18.19 -24.03 22.16
C ILE A 118 17.65 -22.89 21.32
N ASP A 119 17.94 -22.91 20.02
CA ASP A 119 17.65 -21.76 19.13
C ASP A 119 16.17 -21.74 18.68
N TYR A 120 15.27 -21.72 19.68
CA TYR A 120 13.84 -21.57 19.51
C TYR A 120 13.22 -20.89 20.75
N ALA A 121 12.94 -19.61 20.62
CA ALA A 121 12.49 -18.77 21.75
C ALA A 121 11.10 -19.15 22.33
N PRO A 122 10.11 -19.69 21.55
CA PRO A 122 8.77 -19.96 22.07
C PRO A 122 8.63 -21.14 23.05
N LEU A 123 9.71 -21.82 23.43
CA LEU A 123 9.64 -22.89 24.40
C LEU A 123 9.24 -22.36 25.78
N ASN A 124 8.24 -23.00 26.42
CA ASN A 124 7.63 -22.47 27.63
C ASN A 124 8.45 -22.79 28.88
N HIS A 125 8.80 -24.06 29.11
CA HIS A 125 9.51 -24.50 30.32
C HIS A 125 10.49 -25.63 30.00
N ILE A 126 11.73 -25.47 30.41
CA ILE A 126 12.81 -26.43 30.22
C ILE A 126 13.59 -26.53 31.55
N GLU A 127 13.65 -27.70 32.11
CA GLU A 127 14.52 -27.98 33.25
C GLU A 127 15.78 -28.67 32.72
N VAL A 128 16.94 -28.17 33.11
CA VAL A 128 18.26 -28.65 32.70
C VAL A 128 18.97 -29.22 33.92
N PHE A 129 19.45 -30.47 33.83
CA PHE A 129 20.22 -31.12 34.84
C PHE A 129 21.52 -31.62 34.23
N LEU A 130 22.66 -31.07 34.69
CA LEU A 130 24.00 -31.59 34.38
C LEU A 130 24.42 -32.56 35.48
N ALA A 131 24.74 -33.78 35.11
CA ALA A 131 25.16 -34.81 36.06
C ALA A 131 26.59 -35.28 35.75
N ARG A 132 27.28 -35.70 36.79
CA ARG A 132 28.61 -36.34 36.76
C ARG A 132 28.65 -37.48 37.76
N GLY A 133 29.07 -38.66 37.32
CA GLY A 133 29.13 -39.83 38.18
C GLY A 133 27.78 -40.21 38.82
N GLY A 134 26.66 -40.01 38.08
CA GLY A 134 25.32 -40.34 38.56
C GLY A 134 24.71 -39.32 39.55
N ARG A 135 25.36 -38.17 39.76
CA ARG A 135 24.85 -37.10 40.66
C ARG A 135 24.68 -35.80 39.88
N VAL A 136 23.58 -35.09 40.14
CA VAL A 136 23.34 -33.75 39.59
C VAL A 136 24.33 -32.77 40.20
N VAL A 137 25.14 -32.12 39.35
CA VAL A 137 26.13 -31.11 39.75
C VAL A 137 25.69 -29.70 39.45
N GLN A 138 24.76 -29.51 38.49
CA GLN A 138 24.19 -28.22 38.16
C GLN A 138 22.74 -28.42 37.69
N GLN A 139 21.86 -27.48 38.11
CA GLN A 139 20.47 -27.43 37.67
C GLN A 139 20.09 -25.99 37.24
N ALA A 140 19.25 -25.87 36.23
CA ALA A 140 18.73 -24.58 35.76
C ALA A 140 17.33 -24.73 35.17
N ALA A 141 16.54 -23.65 35.22
CA ALA A 141 15.26 -23.54 34.56
C ALA A 141 15.35 -22.51 33.45
N LEU A 142 14.85 -22.88 32.25
CA LEU A 142 14.87 -22.06 31.04
C LEU A 142 13.46 -21.99 30.44
N GLY A 143 13.27 -21.09 29.49
CA GLY A 143 12.02 -20.93 28.73
C GLY A 143 11.41 -19.55 28.87
N ASN A 144 10.42 -19.26 28.03
CA ASN A 144 9.82 -17.92 27.95
C ASN A 144 8.87 -17.61 29.14
N LEU A 145 8.34 -18.65 29.82
CA LEU A 145 7.52 -18.50 31.03
C LEU A 145 8.32 -18.45 32.32
N VAL A 146 9.63 -18.69 32.25
CA VAL A 146 10.53 -18.49 33.41
C VAL A 146 10.79 -16.99 33.58
N ALA A 147 10.59 -16.48 34.81
CA ALA A 147 10.79 -15.06 35.09
C ALA A 147 12.20 -14.60 34.66
N PRO A 148 12.37 -13.48 34.00
CA PRO A 148 13.66 -13.02 33.46
C PRO A 148 14.78 -12.96 34.50
N ALA A 149 14.45 -12.58 35.72
CA ALA A 149 15.41 -12.54 36.84
C ALA A 149 15.96 -13.92 37.24
N LEU A 150 15.26 -15.00 36.89
CA LEU A 150 15.65 -16.39 37.20
C LEU A 150 16.33 -17.09 36.01
N ARG A 151 16.39 -16.43 34.84
CA ARG A 151 17.07 -16.99 33.67
C ARG A 151 18.58 -16.91 33.85
N PRO A 152 19.30 -18.02 33.64
CA PRO A 152 20.75 -18.06 33.84
C PRO A 152 21.55 -17.10 32.96
N LEU A 153 21.06 -16.83 31.73
CA LEU A 153 21.69 -15.92 30.80
C LEU A 153 20.65 -14.96 30.22
N PRO A 154 20.98 -13.65 30.06
CA PRO A 154 20.12 -12.66 29.41
C PRO A 154 20.16 -12.86 27.89
N SER A 155 19.49 -13.89 27.38
CA SER A 155 19.45 -14.27 25.97
C SER A 155 18.02 -14.26 25.44
N ARG A 156 17.85 -13.99 24.15
CA ARG A 156 16.56 -14.12 23.44
C ARG A 156 16.06 -15.56 23.34
N ILE A 157 16.97 -16.53 23.44
CA ILE A 157 16.70 -17.97 23.39
C ILE A 157 17.03 -18.65 24.73
N PRO A 158 16.43 -19.80 25.06
CA PRO A 158 16.81 -20.58 26.21
C PRO A 158 18.30 -20.96 26.17
N ALA A 159 19.06 -20.50 27.14
CA ALA A 159 20.49 -20.78 27.24
C ALA A 159 20.97 -20.83 28.67
N VAL A 160 21.96 -21.69 28.95
CA VAL A 160 22.62 -21.85 30.28
C VAL A 160 24.09 -22.13 30.10
N GLU A 161 24.90 -21.51 30.93
CA GLU A 161 26.35 -21.80 31.03
C GLU A 161 26.59 -23.07 31.85
N LEU A 162 27.42 -23.95 31.34
CA LEU A 162 27.84 -25.18 31.95
C LEU A 162 29.34 -25.09 32.29
N GLN A 163 29.71 -25.48 33.52
CA GLN A 163 31.11 -25.57 33.93
C GLN A 163 31.57 -27.01 33.76
N LEU A 164 32.47 -27.25 32.79
CA LEU A 164 32.93 -28.58 32.41
C LEU A 164 34.41 -28.77 32.75
N GLU A 165 34.75 -29.85 33.46
CA GLU A 165 36.14 -30.19 33.74
C GLU A 165 36.74 -31.00 32.59
N PRO A 166 38.03 -30.78 32.25
CA PRO A 166 38.71 -31.53 31.21
C PRO A 166 38.80 -33.02 31.54
N GLY A 167 38.63 -33.89 30.56
CA GLY A 167 38.76 -35.33 30.72
C GLY A 167 37.60 -36.01 31.43
N ALA A 168 36.55 -35.32 31.83
CA ALA A 168 35.45 -35.87 32.59
C ALA A 168 34.26 -36.28 31.70
N PRO A 169 33.59 -37.41 31.99
CA PRO A 169 32.31 -37.77 31.43
C PRO A 169 31.16 -37.04 32.13
N TYR A 170 30.19 -36.60 31.35
CA TYR A 170 28.98 -35.92 31.82
C TYR A 170 27.72 -36.54 31.21
N GLU A 171 26.62 -36.30 31.87
CA GLU A 171 25.28 -36.63 31.39
C GLU A 171 24.37 -35.41 31.55
N LEU A 172 23.76 -34.99 30.45
CA LEU A 172 22.82 -33.87 30.43
C LEU A 172 21.41 -34.43 30.31
N LEU A 173 20.54 -34.09 31.24
CA LEU A 173 19.10 -34.37 31.18
C LEU A 173 18.36 -33.06 30.98
N LEU A 174 17.40 -33.04 30.04
CA LEU A 174 16.52 -31.92 29.77
C LEU A 174 15.07 -32.39 29.87
N ARG A 175 14.27 -31.77 30.75
CA ARG A 175 12.81 -31.96 30.75
C ARG A 175 12.15 -30.81 30.07
N VAL A 176 11.52 -31.05 28.91
CA VAL A 176 10.92 -30.03 28.08
C VAL A 176 9.40 -30.13 28.12
N GLN A 177 8.73 -29.03 28.45
CA GLN A 177 7.28 -28.91 28.45
C GLN A 177 6.87 -27.61 27.72
N THR A 178 6.04 -27.73 26.67
CA THR A 178 5.60 -26.58 25.91
C THR A 178 4.17 -26.75 25.39
N GLN A 179 3.46 -25.62 25.22
CA GLN A 179 2.10 -25.60 24.64
C GLN A 179 2.14 -25.55 23.12
N GLY A 180 3.25 -25.13 22.53
CA GLY A 180 3.47 -25.04 21.10
C GLY A 180 4.19 -26.25 20.51
N ALA A 181 4.84 -26.07 19.37
CA ALA A 181 5.70 -27.06 18.76
C ALA A 181 7.00 -27.22 19.57
N MET A 182 7.41 -28.46 19.78
CA MET A 182 8.64 -28.81 20.49
C MET A 182 9.81 -28.86 19.50
N VAL A 183 10.23 -27.64 19.08
CA VAL A 183 11.35 -27.43 18.16
C VAL A 183 12.62 -27.21 19.01
N LEU A 184 13.61 -28.05 18.84
CA LEU A 184 14.74 -28.22 19.78
C LEU A 184 16.09 -28.26 19.04
N PRO A 185 16.49 -27.22 18.33
CA PRO A 185 17.84 -27.12 17.74
C PRO A 185 18.87 -26.86 18.86
N ILE A 186 19.24 -27.94 19.56
CA ILE A 186 20.10 -27.88 20.73
C ILE A 186 21.55 -27.87 20.28
N THR A 187 22.34 -26.93 20.82
CA THR A 187 23.78 -26.84 20.57
C THR A 187 24.56 -26.62 21.86
N LEU A 188 25.74 -27.25 21.95
CA LEU A 188 26.76 -26.89 22.93
C LEU A 188 27.81 -26.03 22.24
N SER A 189 28.09 -24.84 22.75
CA SER A 189 28.99 -23.88 22.14
C SER A 189 29.90 -23.21 23.16
N GLU A 190 31.11 -22.84 22.73
CA GLU A 190 31.90 -21.86 23.48
C GLU A 190 31.16 -20.51 23.56
N PRO A 191 31.32 -19.73 24.66
CA PRO A 191 30.66 -18.43 24.81
C PRO A 191 30.91 -17.47 23.64
N ALA A 192 32.14 -17.45 23.09
CA ALA A 192 32.51 -16.62 21.96
C ALA A 192 31.80 -17.03 20.67
N ALA A 193 31.61 -18.33 20.43
CA ALA A 193 30.91 -18.85 19.26
C ALA A 193 29.39 -18.56 19.34
N LEU A 194 28.80 -18.70 20.52
CA LEU A 194 27.41 -18.33 20.77
C LEU A 194 27.18 -16.82 20.50
N LEU A 195 28.06 -15.95 21.03
CA LEU A 195 27.97 -14.50 20.82
C LEU A 195 28.06 -14.14 19.33
N GLY A 196 29.02 -14.74 18.61
CA GLY A 196 29.17 -14.50 17.18
C GLY A 196 27.95 -14.91 16.37
N ARG A 197 27.25 -16.01 16.75
CA ARG A 197 25.98 -16.42 16.13
C ARG A 197 24.85 -15.46 16.50
N ALA A 198 24.71 -15.14 17.77
CA ALA A 198 23.67 -14.23 18.26
C ALA A 198 23.74 -12.85 17.59
N LEU A 199 24.94 -12.29 17.38
CA LEU A 199 25.13 -11.02 16.67
C LEU A 199 24.66 -11.08 15.21
N LYS A 200 24.99 -12.15 14.48
CA LYS A 200 24.54 -12.33 13.08
C LYS A 200 23.01 -12.42 13.00
N GLU A 201 22.39 -13.15 13.90
CA GLU A 201 20.95 -13.32 13.94
C GLU A 201 20.24 -12.02 14.36
N GLN A 202 20.76 -11.30 15.36
CA GLN A 202 20.21 -10.00 15.76
C GLN A 202 20.32 -8.97 14.64
N MET A 203 21.43 -8.98 13.88
CA MET A 203 21.58 -8.12 12.71
C MET A 203 20.52 -8.44 11.65
N LEU A 204 20.30 -9.73 11.33
CA LEU A 204 19.25 -10.14 10.40
C LEU A 204 17.87 -9.70 10.88
N GLN A 205 17.55 -9.98 12.15
CA GLN A 205 16.27 -9.58 12.73
C GLN A 205 16.09 -8.06 12.77
N GLY A 206 17.16 -7.31 13.02
CA GLY A 206 17.16 -5.84 12.96
C GLY A 206 16.84 -5.31 11.57
N VAL A 207 17.43 -5.90 10.52
CA VAL A 207 17.14 -5.52 9.12
C VAL A 207 15.68 -5.82 8.75
N LEU A 208 15.19 -7.03 9.06
CA LEU A 208 13.81 -7.42 8.72
C LEU A 208 12.77 -6.60 9.52
N THR A 209 13.04 -6.35 10.80
CA THR A 209 12.20 -5.48 11.65
C THR A 209 12.21 -4.03 11.15
N GLY A 210 13.39 -3.49 10.80
CA GLY A 210 13.53 -2.15 10.25
C GLY A 210 12.78 -1.99 8.94
N LEU A 211 12.85 -2.98 8.04
CA LEU A 211 12.09 -3.00 6.80
C LEU A 211 10.58 -3.00 7.06
N ALA A 212 10.10 -3.86 7.95
CA ALA A 212 8.68 -3.91 8.32
C ALA A 212 8.19 -2.57 8.94
N LEU A 213 9.00 -1.94 9.81
CA LEU A 213 8.70 -0.63 10.38
C LEU A 213 8.66 0.46 9.32
N CYS A 214 9.60 0.48 8.36
CA CYS A 214 9.58 1.43 7.24
C CYS A 214 8.29 1.28 6.43
N LEU A 215 7.88 0.05 6.10
CA LEU A 215 6.65 -0.23 5.38
C LEU A 215 5.40 0.20 6.19
N LEU A 216 5.42 -0.01 7.50
CA LEU A 216 4.33 0.41 8.40
C LEU A 216 4.20 1.94 8.44
N VAL A 217 5.30 2.65 8.68
CA VAL A 217 5.32 4.13 8.72
C VAL A 217 4.90 4.70 7.36
N TYR A 218 5.43 4.16 6.26
CA TYR A 218 5.01 4.56 4.92
C TYR A 218 3.50 4.36 4.71
N SER A 219 2.96 3.21 5.12
CA SER A 219 1.54 2.92 4.97
C SER A 219 0.66 3.88 5.77
N LEU A 220 1.03 4.17 7.01
CA LEU A 220 0.32 5.15 7.84
C LEU A 220 0.41 6.57 7.26
N ALA A 221 1.58 6.99 6.77
CA ALA A 221 1.75 8.28 6.11
C ALA A 221 0.87 8.41 4.85
N GLN A 222 0.82 7.37 4.02
CA GLN A 222 -0.06 7.35 2.85
C GLN A 222 -1.55 7.36 3.24
N TRP A 223 -1.94 6.67 4.30
CA TRP A 223 -3.30 6.75 4.82
C TRP A 223 -3.68 8.17 5.24
N VAL A 224 -2.81 8.87 5.96
CA VAL A 224 -3.04 10.27 6.36
C VAL A 224 -3.15 11.19 5.14
N GLY A 225 -2.25 11.02 4.15
CA GLY A 225 -2.21 11.85 2.95
C GLY A 225 -3.36 11.60 1.96
N LEU A 226 -3.68 10.33 1.69
CA LEU A 226 -4.67 9.93 0.69
C LEU A 226 -6.05 9.66 1.28
N ARG A 227 -6.17 9.54 2.61
CA ARG A 227 -7.43 9.15 3.31
C ARG A 227 -8.01 7.82 2.81
N ASP A 228 -7.19 6.96 2.20
CA ASP A 228 -7.63 5.64 1.72
C ASP A 228 -7.40 4.57 2.80
N VAL A 229 -8.49 3.97 3.24
CA VAL A 229 -8.52 2.93 4.29
C VAL A 229 -7.74 1.67 3.89
N LEU A 230 -7.47 1.45 2.58
CA LEU A 230 -6.68 0.30 2.13
C LEU A 230 -5.26 0.31 2.77
N PHE A 231 -4.65 1.49 2.90
CA PHE A 231 -3.36 1.65 3.55
C PHE A 231 -3.40 1.35 5.05
N LEU A 232 -4.49 1.72 5.74
CA LEU A 232 -4.68 1.40 7.16
C LEU A 232 -4.86 -0.12 7.38
N GLN A 233 -5.59 -0.80 6.48
CA GLN A 233 -5.78 -2.25 6.51
C GLN A 233 -4.46 -3.00 6.29
N TYR A 234 -3.63 -2.48 5.38
CA TYR A 234 -2.28 -2.99 5.18
C TYR A 234 -1.36 -2.72 6.39
N ALA A 235 -1.45 -1.57 7.02
CA ALA A 235 -0.73 -1.26 8.26
C ALA A 235 -1.09 -2.25 9.38
N LEU A 236 -2.37 -2.61 9.51
CA LEU A 236 -2.83 -3.62 10.48
C LEU A 236 -2.19 -5.00 10.21
N LEU A 237 -2.14 -5.41 8.94
CA LEU A 237 -1.49 -6.67 8.54
C LEU A 237 -0.01 -6.67 8.89
N ILE A 238 0.72 -5.60 8.53
CA ILE A 238 2.16 -5.48 8.84
C ILE A 238 2.38 -5.50 10.35
N SER A 239 1.58 -4.76 11.12
CA SER A 239 1.71 -4.70 12.58
C SER A 239 1.56 -6.07 13.22
N GLY A 240 0.56 -6.86 12.78
CA GLY A 240 0.38 -8.24 13.23
C GLY A 240 1.55 -9.13 12.88
N SER A 241 2.01 -9.09 11.63
CA SER A 241 3.15 -9.90 11.17
C SER A 241 4.46 -9.51 11.88
N LEU A 242 4.68 -8.22 12.11
CA LEU A 242 5.83 -7.70 12.83
C LEU A 242 5.84 -8.18 14.31
N LEU A 243 4.73 -8.00 15.02
CA LEU A 243 4.60 -8.41 16.40
C LEU A 243 4.76 -9.94 16.55
N PHE A 244 4.19 -10.71 15.60
CA PHE A 244 4.38 -12.15 15.56
C PHE A 244 5.87 -12.52 15.41
N SER A 245 6.58 -11.88 14.47
CA SER A 245 8.01 -12.12 14.27
C SER A 245 8.84 -11.75 15.51
N LEU A 246 8.57 -10.59 16.12
CA LEU A 246 9.27 -10.16 17.35
C LEU A 246 9.11 -11.17 18.48
N GLN A 247 7.91 -11.71 18.67
CA GLN A 247 7.65 -12.73 19.68
C GLN A 247 8.29 -14.08 19.32
N PHE A 248 8.14 -14.53 18.08
CA PHE A 248 8.64 -15.82 17.61
C PHE A 248 10.16 -15.94 17.71
N PHE A 249 10.89 -14.86 17.45
CA PHE A 249 12.35 -14.82 17.55
C PHE A 249 12.86 -14.32 18.90
N GLY A 250 11.98 -14.12 19.89
CA GLY A 250 12.36 -13.75 21.26
C GLY A 250 12.79 -12.29 21.44
N ILE A 251 12.70 -11.46 20.40
CA ILE A 251 13.05 -10.04 20.46
C ILE A 251 12.07 -9.27 21.34
N GLY A 252 10.77 -9.58 21.24
CA GLY A 252 9.73 -9.00 22.08
C GLY A 252 9.95 -9.26 23.56
N ALA A 253 10.28 -10.50 23.91
CA ALA A 253 10.62 -10.90 25.28
C ALA A 253 11.87 -10.18 25.81
N GLN A 254 12.88 -10.01 24.97
CA GLN A 254 14.15 -9.42 25.38
C GLN A 254 14.08 -7.90 25.59
N TYR A 255 13.32 -7.17 24.75
CA TYR A 255 13.40 -5.71 24.71
C TYR A 255 12.08 -4.97 24.99
N LEU A 256 10.91 -5.61 24.81
CA LEU A 256 9.63 -4.91 24.85
C LEU A 256 8.79 -5.28 26.06
N TRP A 257 8.58 -6.56 26.35
CA TRP A 257 7.64 -7.02 27.40
C TRP A 257 8.15 -8.16 28.29
N GLY A 258 9.44 -8.42 28.35
CA GLY A 258 10.05 -9.57 29.02
C GLY A 258 9.68 -9.79 30.51
N HIS A 259 9.05 -8.82 31.17
CA HIS A 259 8.55 -8.93 32.53
C HIS A 259 7.04 -9.19 32.62
N ASN A 260 6.34 -9.28 31.47
CA ASN A 260 4.89 -9.45 31.42
C ASN A 260 4.52 -10.87 30.96
N ALA A 261 4.21 -11.74 31.91
CA ALA A 261 3.85 -13.14 31.65
C ALA A 261 2.57 -13.28 30.80
N TRP A 262 1.64 -12.34 30.85
CA TRP A 262 0.46 -12.34 30.01
C TRP A 262 0.84 -12.09 28.54
N MET A 263 1.69 -11.10 28.29
CA MET A 263 2.22 -10.83 26.95
C MET A 263 3.00 -12.03 26.40
N GLU A 264 3.86 -12.66 27.20
CA GLU A 264 4.61 -13.85 26.77
C GLU A 264 3.69 -15.00 26.34
N ARG A 265 2.54 -15.15 26.98
CA ARG A 265 1.57 -16.19 26.67
C ARG A 265 0.71 -15.85 25.45
N HIS A 266 0.31 -14.57 25.31
CA HIS A 266 -0.72 -14.18 24.36
C HIS A 266 -0.19 -13.49 23.10
N ALA A 267 1.00 -12.86 23.13
CA ALA A 267 1.46 -11.98 22.05
C ALA A 267 1.53 -12.67 20.68
N SER A 268 2.03 -13.90 20.60
CA SER A 268 2.12 -14.63 19.33
C SER A 268 0.74 -14.90 18.70
N GLY A 269 -0.21 -15.35 19.55
CA GLY A 269 -1.56 -15.64 19.11
C GLY A 269 -2.34 -14.40 18.68
N LEU A 270 -2.30 -13.35 19.48
CA LEU A 270 -2.95 -12.07 19.17
C LEU A 270 -2.36 -11.43 17.91
N ALA A 271 -1.04 -11.46 17.76
CA ALA A 271 -0.36 -10.94 16.57
C ALA A 271 -0.74 -11.71 15.30
N ALA A 272 -0.82 -13.05 15.37
CA ALA A 272 -1.26 -13.88 14.24
C ALA A 272 -2.72 -13.61 13.86
N LEU A 273 -3.62 -13.46 14.82
CA LEU A 273 -5.02 -13.08 14.58
C LEU A 273 -5.13 -11.67 14.02
N MET A 274 -4.32 -10.71 14.50
CA MET A 274 -4.28 -9.35 13.97
C MET A 274 -3.81 -9.33 12.52
N ALA A 275 -2.76 -10.06 12.16
CA ALA A 275 -2.29 -10.20 10.78
C ALA A 275 -3.36 -10.82 9.88
N THR A 276 -4.05 -11.88 10.37
CA THR A 276 -5.13 -12.54 9.64
C THR A 276 -6.33 -11.61 9.43
N CYS A 277 -6.74 -10.85 10.45
CA CYS A 277 -7.78 -9.82 10.33
C CYS A 277 -7.41 -8.76 9.28
N GLY A 278 -6.17 -8.23 9.35
CA GLY A 278 -5.63 -7.31 8.37
C GLY A 278 -5.65 -7.87 6.95
N SER A 279 -5.30 -9.15 6.78
CA SER A 279 -5.32 -9.86 5.50
C SER A 279 -6.73 -9.97 4.92
N PHE A 280 -7.74 -10.35 5.71
CA PHE A 280 -9.14 -10.35 5.28
C PHE A 280 -9.59 -8.99 4.78
N LEU A 281 -9.32 -7.94 5.55
CA LEU A 281 -9.73 -6.58 5.20
C LEU A 281 -9.02 -6.07 3.95
N PHE A 282 -7.70 -6.23 3.88
CA PHE A 282 -6.87 -5.77 2.77
C PHE A 282 -7.21 -6.46 1.45
N ILE A 283 -7.23 -7.80 1.43
CA ILE A 283 -7.51 -8.60 0.22
C ILE A 283 -8.93 -8.32 -0.27
N GLY A 284 -9.91 -8.31 0.64
CA GLY A 284 -11.29 -8.02 0.30
C GLY A 284 -11.45 -6.68 -0.41
N ARG A 285 -10.78 -5.62 0.10
CA ARG A 285 -10.83 -4.28 -0.51
C ARG A 285 -10.00 -4.18 -1.78
N ALA A 286 -8.81 -4.78 -1.81
CA ALA A 286 -7.94 -4.76 -2.98
C ALA A 286 -8.58 -5.43 -4.20
N LEU A 287 -9.40 -6.48 -4.01
CA LEU A 287 -10.06 -7.20 -5.09
C LEU A 287 -11.45 -6.68 -5.47
N ALA A 288 -12.16 -6.02 -4.56
CA ALA A 288 -13.55 -5.57 -4.79
C ALA A 288 -13.68 -4.32 -5.66
N ALA A 289 -12.59 -3.78 -6.19
CA ALA A 289 -12.57 -2.56 -7.03
C ALA A 289 -13.37 -1.37 -6.44
N GLY A 290 -13.47 -1.32 -5.11
CA GLY A 290 -14.18 -0.24 -4.40
C GLY A 290 -15.69 -0.44 -4.22
N ASP A 291 -16.31 -1.50 -4.77
CA ASP A 291 -17.72 -1.79 -4.55
C ASP A 291 -17.94 -2.45 -3.16
N PRO A 292 -18.55 -1.74 -2.18
CA PRO A 292 -18.78 -2.27 -0.85
C PRO A 292 -19.87 -3.36 -0.81
N ARG A 293 -20.68 -3.51 -1.86
CA ARG A 293 -21.74 -4.51 -1.97
C ARG A 293 -21.26 -5.83 -2.59
N HIS A 294 -20.02 -5.88 -3.05
CA HIS A 294 -19.45 -7.07 -3.65
C HIS A 294 -19.47 -8.25 -2.65
N ARG A 295 -19.96 -9.43 -3.08
CA ARG A 295 -20.12 -10.61 -2.22
C ARG A 295 -18.82 -11.01 -1.51
N LEU A 296 -17.70 -10.97 -2.22
CA LEU A 296 -16.37 -11.25 -1.66
C LEU A 296 -16.03 -10.30 -0.50
N MET A 297 -16.26 -8.98 -0.66
CA MET A 297 -15.96 -8.01 0.39
C MET A 297 -16.81 -8.26 1.65
N ARG A 298 -18.08 -8.64 1.50
CA ARG A 298 -18.94 -9.00 2.64
C ARG A 298 -18.42 -10.24 3.37
N ALA A 299 -18.10 -11.29 2.64
CA ALA A 299 -17.54 -12.51 3.21
C ALA A 299 -16.19 -12.25 3.94
N MET A 300 -15.30 -11.45 3.34
CA MET A 300 -14.03 -11.04 3.96
C MET A 300 -14.25 -10.22 5.23
N ARG A 301 -15.24 -9.32 5.27
CA ARG A 301 -15.58 -8.56 6.50
C ARG A 301 -16.08 -9.48 7.61
N VAL A 302 -16.93 -10.45 7.28
CA VAL A 302 -17.39 -11.46 8.25
C VAL A 302 -16.19 -12.24 8.81
N GLY A 303 -15.25 -12.66 7.93
CA GLY A 303 -14.00 -13.31 8.36
C GLY A 303 -13.17 -12.43 9.29
N ALA A 304 -13.02 -11.14 8.97
CA ALA A 304 -12.30 -10.19 9.81
C ALA A 304 -12.96 -10.00 11.19
N VAL A 305 -14.29 -9.84 11.23
CA VAL A 305 -15.04 -9.72 12.50
C VAL A 305 -14.92 -11.00 13.32
N GLY A 306 -15.06 -12.19 12.69
CA GLY A 306 -14.87 -13.46 13.36
C GLY A 306 -13.45 -13.62 13.94
N THR A 307 -12.43 -13.22 13.17
CA THR A 307 -11.04 -13.23 13.64
C THR A 307 -10.81 -12.27 14.82
N ALA A 308 -11.41 -11.07 14.78
CA ALA A 308 -11.34 -10.12 15.88
C ALA A 308 -12.06 -10.66 17.14
N ALA A 309 -13.22 -11.30 16.99
CA ALA A 309 -13.91 -11.95 18.10
C ALA A 309 -13.08 -13.08 18.74
N LEU A 310 -12.41 -13.90 17.91
CA LEU A 310 -11.46 -14.92 18.38
C LEU A 310 -10.30 -14.29 19.14
N ALA A 311 -9.76 -13.14 18.69
CA ALA A 311 -8.70 -12.45 19.40
C ALA A 311 -9.13 -11.97 20.79
N VAL A 312 -10.35 -11.43 20.91
CA VAL A 312 -10.92 -11.01 22.21
C VAL A 312 -11.11 -12.22 23.12
N ALA A 313 -11.68 -13.32 22.61
CA ALA A 313 -11.90 -14.54 23.38
C ALA A 313 -10.57 -15.15 23.87
N PHE A 314 -9.52 -15.12 23.05
CA PHE A 314 -8.18 -15.57 23.43
C PHE A 314 -7.56 -14.66 24.50
N ALA A 315 -7.68 -13.34 24.34
CA ALA A 315 -7.17 -12.38 25.31
C ALA A 315 -7.83 -12.51 26.70
N LEU A 316 -9.05 -13.05 26.73
CA LEU A 316 -9.82 -13.36 27.96
C LEU A 316 -9.59 -14.78 28.49
N ASP A 317 -8.59 -15.51 27.98
CA ASP A 317 -8.26 -16.89 28.38
C ASP A 317 -9.44 -17.90 28.23
N LEU A 318 -10.40 -17.66 27.27
CA LEU A 318 -11.53 -18.57 27.04
C LEU A 318 -11.13 -19.89 26.36
N TYR A 319 -9.94 -19.95 25.76
CA TYR A 319 -9.34 -21.15 25.18
C TYR A 319 -7.81 -21.02 25.14
N ASP A 320 -7.13 -22.16 25.10
CA ASP A 320 -5.69 -22.22 25.24
C ASP A 320 -4.93 -21.99 23.92
N THR A 321 -3.61 -21.81 24.04
CA THR A 321 -2.71 -21.55 22.89
C THR A 321 -2.68 -22.70 21.89
N ARG A 322 -2.92 -23.95 22.29
CA ARG A 322 -2.94 -25.12 21.38
C ARG A 322 -4.14 -25.08 20.46
N VAL A 323 -5.32 -24.81 21.00
CA VAL A 323 -6.56 -24.65 20.23
C VAL A 323 -6.38 -23.49 19.24
N LEU A 324 -5.84 -22.35 19.71
CA LEU A 324 -5.56 -21.22 18.85
C LEU A 324 -4.59 -21.57 17.70
N ALA A 325 -3.49 -22.26 18.00
CA ALA A 325 -2.52 -22.65 16.98
C ALA A 325 -3.15 -23.49 15.87
N GLY A 326 -4.05 -24.42 16.24
CA GLY A 326 -4.85 -25.19 15.28
C GLY A 326 -5.75 -24.30 14.41
N ILE A 327 -6.48 -23.38 15.03
CA ILE A 327 -7.36 -22.43 14.35
C ILE A 327 -6.58 -21.55 13.36
N VAL A 328 -5.49 -20.93 13.83
CA VAL A 328 -4.69 -19.98 13.03
C VAL A 328 -4.00 -20.68 11.85
N SER A 329 -3.57 -21.93 12.02
CA SER A 329 -2.95 -22.72 10.95
C SER A 329 -3.86 -22.88 9.73
N ILE A 330 -5.17 -22.91 9.92
CA ILE A 330 -6.17 -22.98 8.84
C ILE A 330 -6.63 -21.57 8.45
N LEU A 331 -7.04 -20.78 9.44
CA LEU A 331 -7.63 -19.46 9.24
C LEU A 331 -6.68 -18.48 8.54
N GLY A 332 -5.37 -18.57 8.78
CA GLY A 332 -4.37 -17.73 8.13
C GLY A 332 -4.27 -17.89 6.62
N LEU A 333 -4.68 -19.05 6.08
CA LEU A 333 -4.70 -19.32 4.64
C LEU A 333 -6.01 -18.88 3.96
N VAL A 334 -7.10 -18.79 4.72
CA VAL A 334 -8.46 -18.54 4.19
C VAL A 334 -8.56 -17.25 3.38
N PRO A 335 -8.04 -16.08 3.81
CA PRO A 335 -8.17 -14.85 3.05
C PRO A 335 -7.54 -14.95 1.66
N ALA A 336 -6.37 -15.58 1.55
CA ALA A 336 -5.67 -15.79 0.28
C ALA A 336 -6.46 -16.76 -0.61
N LEU A 337 -6.90 -17.91 -0.08
CA LEU A 337 -7.70 -18.89 -0.83
C LEU A 337 -8.99 -18.28 -1.36
N MET A 338 -9.72 -17.52 -0.56
CA MET A 338 -10.92 -16.80 -0.98
C MET A 338 -10.63 -15.74 -2.05
N GLY A 339 -9.43 -15.17 -2.03
CA GLY A 339 -8.99 -14.14 -2.98
C GLY A 339 -8.59 -14.69 -4.37
N ILE A 340 -8.18 -15.98 -4.47
CA ILE A 340 -7.65 -16.58 -5.71
C ILE A 340 -8.57 -16.35 -6.93
N PRO A 341 -9.88 -16.64 -6.88
CA PRO A 341 -10.75 -16.45 -8.03
C PRO A 341 -10.79 -15.00 -8.52
N GLY A 342 -10.81 -14.03 -7.59
CA GLY A 342 -10.79 -12.61 -7.92
C GLY A 342 -9.46 -12.17 -8.54
N ALA A 343 -8.35 -12.65 -8.00
CA ALA A 343 -7.01 -12.34 -8.51
C ALA A 343 -6.78 -12.93 -9.91
N VAL A 344 -7.21 -14.19 -10.15
CA VAL A 344 -7.17 -14.84 -11.47
C VAL A 344 -8.02 -14.07 -12.48
N ALA A 345 -9.23 -13.65 -12.12
CA ALA A 345 -10.09 -12.86 -12.99
C ALA A 345 -9.44 -11.54 -13.40
N ARG A 346 -8.78 -10.83 -12.46
CA ARG A 346 -8.03 -9.59 -12.76
C ARG A 346 -6.79 -9.84 -13.61
N MET A 347 -6.03 -10.90 -13.33
CA MET A 347 -4.88 -11.29 -14.14
C MET A 347 -5.28 -11.58 -15.59
N ARG A 348 -6.41 -12.28 -15.81
CA ARG A 348 -6.94 -12.55 -17.16
C ARG A 348 -7.39 -11.29 -17.90
N ARG A 349 -7.72 -10.23 -17.19
CA ARG A 349 -8.01 -8.89 -17.77
C ARG A 349 -6.74 -8.06 -18.05
N GLY A 350 -5.55 -8.61 -17.80
CA GLY A 350 -4.28 -7.89 -17.94
C GLY A 350 -3.96 -6.93 -16.79
N GLU A 351 -4.70 -6.97 -15.68
CA GLU A 351 -4.46 -6.12 -14.53
C GLU A 351 -3.28 -6.66 -13.70
N ALA A 352 -2.22 -5.86 -13.54
CA ALA A 352 -1.01 -6.26 -12.81
C ALA A 352 -1.28 -6.60 -11.33
N VAL A 353 -2.33 -6.05 -10.73
CA VAL A 353 -2.73 -6.33 -9.34
C VAL A 353 -3.02 -7.81 -9.13
N GLY A 354 -3.75 -8.45 -10.07
CA GLY A 354 -4.08 -9.88 -9.96
C GLY A 354 -2.85 -10.77 -9.96
N ALA A 355 -1.93 -10.56 -10.91
CA ALA A 355 -0.69 -11.33 -11.00
C ALA A 355 0.21 -11.11 -9.76
N THR A 356 0.27 -9.88 -9.25
CA THR A 356 1.09 -9.56 -8.06
C THR A 356 0.56 -10.28 -6.82
N LEU A 357 -0.77 -10.30 -6.61
CA LEU A 357 -1.40 -11.02 -5.49
C LEU A 357 -1.17 -12.53 -5.58
N LEU A 358 -1.32 -13.13 -6.76
CA LEU A 358 -1.09 -14.55 -6.95
C LEU A 358 0.37 -14.94 -6.66
N LEU A 359 1.33 -14.12 -7.09
CA LEU A 359 2.74 -14.33 -6.77
C LEU A 359 3.01 -14.22 -5.26
N ALA A 360 2.45 -13.20 -4.60
CA ALA A 360 2.55 -13.01 -3.17
C ALA A 360 2.05 -14.25 -2.40
N TRP A 361 0.86 -14.72 -2.73
CA TRP A 361 0.29 -15.90 -2.09
C TRP A 361 1.04 -17.19 -2.38
N LEU A 362 1.58 -17.35 -3.60
CA LEU A 362 2.45 -18.49 -3.90
C LEU A 362 3.67 -18.54 -2.97
N VAL A 363 4.35 -17.40 -2.81
CA VAL A 363 5.50 -17.26 -1.91
C VAL A 363 5.10 -17.56 -0.46
N TYR A 364 4.00 -16.97 -0.01
CA TYR A 364 3.47 -17.17 1.34
C TYR A 364 3.11 -18.63 1.60
N PHE A 365 2.43 -19.31 0.67
CA PHE A 365 2.06 -20.73 0.81
C PHE A 365 3.28 -21.65 0.87
N VAL A 366 4.28 -21.40 0.03
CA VAL A 366 5.53 -22.16 0.04
C VAL A 366 6.25 -21.98 1.40
N ALA A 367 6.40 -20.74 1.85
CA ALA A 367 7.05 -20.41 3.12
C ALA A 367 6.30 -21.04 4.32
N THR A 368 4.98 -20.98 4.30
CA THR A 368 4.11 -21.59 5.33
C THR A 368 4.19 -23.11 5.30
N ALA A 369 4.22 -23.72 4.12
CA ALA A 369 4.36 -25.18 3.99
C ALA A 369 5.69 -25.67 4.53
N ILE A 370 6.79 -24.93 4.33
CA ILE A 370 8.11 -25.24 4.93
C ILE A 370 8.03 -25.23 6.46
N VAL A 371 7.49 -24.17 7.06
CA VAL A 371 7.36 -24.09 8.52
C VAL A 371 6.44 -25.18 9.09
N ILE A 372 5.33 -25.49 8.41
CA ILE A 372 4.48 -26.61 8.81
C ILE A 372 5.26 -27.93 8.73
N GLY A 373 6.07 -28.12 7.67
CA GLY A 373 6.96 -29.27 7.52
C GLY A 373 7.97 -29.39 8.67
N VAL A 374 8.57 -28.27 9.11
CA VAL A 374 9.43 -28.22 10.31
C VAL A 374 8.66 -28.62 11.57
N ILE A 375 7.48 -28.03 11.79
CA ILE A 375 6.64 -28.34 12.97
C ILE A 375 6.21 -29.81 12.97
N ARG A 376 5.93 -30.39 11.81
CA ARG A 376 5.53 -31.80 11.67
C ARG A 376 6.70 -32.78 11.69
N GLY A 377 7.93 -32.29 11.67
CA GLY A 377 9.11 -33.14 11.61
C GLY A 377 9.36 -33.75 10.24
N TRP A 378 8.88 -33.16 9.15
CA TRP A 378 9.14 -33.58 7.77
C TRP A 378 10.34 -32.87 7.17
N VAL A 379 10.67 -31.68 7.67
CA VAL A 379 11.75 -30.82 7.21
C VAL A 379 12.67 -30.53 8.41
N PRO A 380 14.01 -30.66 8.25
CA PRO A 380 14.96 -30.39 9.32
C PRO A 380 14.97 -28.91 9.71
N VAL A 381 15.29 -28.65 10.98
CA VAL A 381 15.44 -27.29 11.51
C VAL A 381 16.81 -26.75 11.10
N ASN A 382 16.83 -25.65 10.37
CA ASN A 382 18.08 -24.96 10.01
C ASN A 382 17.82 -23.46 9.81
N PHE A 383 18.90 -22.71 9.49
CA PHE A 383 18.85 -21.26 9.25
C PHE A 383 17.82 -20.81 8.20
N TRP A 384 17.52 -21.63 7.21
CA TRP A 384 16.60 -21.29 6.11
C TRP A 384 15.16 -21.73 6.39
N THR A 385 15.01 -22.90 7.05
CA THR A 385 13.70 -23.52 7.23
C THR A 385 12.93 -22.92 8.41
N LEU A 386 13.62 -22.63 9.53
CA LEU A 386 12.95 -22.07 10.71
C LEU A 386 12.42 -20.65 10.47
N PRO A 387 13.16 -19.70 9.87
CA PRO A 387 12.65 -18.37 9.58
C PRO A 387 11.94 -18.24 8.21
N SER A 388 11.67 -19.36 7.53
CA SER A 388 11.09 -19.32 6.17
C SER A 388 9.80 -18.51 6.09
N PHE A 389 8.92 -18.60 7.10
CA PHE A 389 7.69 -17.80 7.12
C PHE A 389 7.97 -16.30 7.23
N GLN A 390 9.03 -15.89 7.96
CA GLN A 390 9.40 -14.47 8.08
C GLN A 390 9.94 -13.93 6.75
N PHE A 391 10.76 -14.70 6.05
CA PHE A 391 11.21 -14.33 4.70
C PHE A 391 10.03 -14.25 3.73
N GLY A 392 9.14 -15.25 3.78
CA GLY A 392 7.91 -15.27 2.98
C GLY A 392 7.01 -14.06 3.28
N ALA A 393 6.75 -13.79 4.54
CA ALA A 393 5.93 -12.65 4.97
C ALA A 393 6.56 -11.30 4.58
N THR A 394 7.89 -11.16 4.67
CA THR A 394 8.60 -9.95 4.25
C THR A 394 8.47 -9.72 2.75
N LEU A 395 8.62 -10.77 1.93
CA LEU A 395 8.45 -10.66 0.49
C LEU A 395 6.98 -10.41 0.11
N ASP A 396 6.03 -11.04 0.80
CA ASP A 396 4.59 -10.78 0.66
C ASP A 396 4.24 -9.31 0.95
N MET A 397 4.81 -8.75 2.03
CA MET A 397 4.65 -7.32 2.35
C MET A 397 5.16 -6.42 1.21
N LEU A 398 6.33 -6.72 0.62
CA LEU A 398 6.87 -5.95 -0.50
C LEU A 398 5.98 -6.05 -1.75
N LEU A 399 5.43 -7.23 -2.03
CA LEU A 399 4.51 -7.44 -3.14
C LEU A 399 3.17 -6.72 -2.90
N PHE A 400 2.67 -6.71 -1.68
CA PHE A 400 1.46 -5.95 -1.32
C PHE A 400 1.69 -4.43 -1.39
N MET A 401 2.90 -3.95 -1.06
CA MET A 401 3.29 -2.56 -1.31
C MET A 401 3.17 -2.20 -2.79
N ARG A 402 3.59 -3.10 -3.70
CA ARG A 402 3.39 -2.92 -5.14
C ARG A 402 1.90 -2.83 -5.50
N VAL A 403 1.05 -3.66 -4.90
CA VAL A 403 -0.42 -3.58 -5.09
C VAL A 403 -0.95 -2.21 -4.69
N LEU A 404 -0.53 -1.69 -3.55
CA LEU A 404 -0.89 -0.34 -3.08
C LEU A 404 -0.41 0.75 -4.04
N GLY A 405 0.82 0.64 -4.55
CA GLY A 405 1.37 1.57 -5.55
C GLY A 405 0.55 1.59 -6.84
N LEU A 406 0.16 0.41 -7.34
CA LEU A 406 -0.71 0.28 -8.52
C LEU A 406 -2.09 0.89 -8.27
N HIS A 407 -2.67 0.66 -7.07
CA HIS A 407 -3.95 1.23 -6.67
C HIS A 407 -3.89 2.77 -6.60
N ALA A 408 -2.89 3.33 -5.93
CA ALA A 408 -2.69 4.77 -5.84
C ALA A 408 -2.48 5.42 -7.21
N LYS A 409 -1.71 4.78 -8.11
CA LYS A 409 -1.51 5.25 -9.48
C LYS A 409 -2.85 5.29 -10.25
N ALA A 410 -3.64 4.21 -10.15
CA ALA A 410 -4.95 4.15 -10.81
C ALA A 410 -5.90 5.26 -10.33
N GLN A 411 -5.94 5.53 -9.03
CA GLN A 411 -6.73 6.63 -8.47
C GLN A 411 -6.29 8.00 -8.98
N ARG A 412 -4.97 8.28 -9.01
CA ARG A 412 -4.44 9.55 -9.52
C ARG A 412 -4.81 9.75 -10.99
N THR A 413 -4.60 8.72 -11.83
CA THR A 413 -4.94 8.80 -13.26
C THR A 413 -6.45 9.00 -13.48
N ALA A 414 -7.31 8.35 -12.68
CA ALA A 414 -8.76 8.56 -12.75
C ALA A 414 -9.16 10.00 -12.35
N ALA A 415 -8.55 10.54 -11.28
CA ALA A 415 -8.80 11.91 -10.85
C ALA A 415 -8.34 12.96 -11.88
N GLU A 416 -7.16 12.75 -12.51
CA GLU A 416 -6.65 13.60 -13.57
C GLU A 416 -7.58 13.60 -14.79
N ARG A 417 -8.03 12.42 -15.23
CA ARG A 417 -8.99 12.31 -16.35
C ARG A 417 -10.30 13.04 -16.06
N ALA A 418 -10.88 12.82 -14.88
CA ALA A 418 -12.11 13.49 -14.47
C ALA A 418 -11.95 15.03 -14.41
N ARG A 419 -10.78 15.51 -13.98
CA ARG A 419 -10.47 16.94 -13.97
C ARG A 419 -10.38 17.51 -15.38
N THR A 420 -9.63 16.86 -16.29
CA THR A 420 -9.50 17.27 -17.68
C THR A 420 -10.85 17.28 -18.40
N GLU A 421 -11.66 16.23 -18.18
CA GLU A 421 -13.01 16.14 -18.76
C GLU A 421 -13.90 17.28 -18.26
N ARG A 422 -13.88 17.57 -16.95
CA ARG A 422 -14.63 18.69 -16.37
C ARG A 422 -14.21 20.03 -16.97
N ASP A 423 -12.89 20.26 -17.10
CA ASP A 423 -12.35 21.52 -17.63
C ASP A 423 -12.70 21.66 -19.12
N THR A 424 -12.68 20.57 -19.89
CA THR A 424 -13.14 20.55 -21.28
C THR A 424 -14.63 20.85 -21.39
N LEU A 425 -15.48 20.20 -20.59
CA LEU A 425 -16.92 20.46 -20.58
C LEU A 425 -17.23 21.89 -20.16
N HIS A 426 -16.49 22.44 -19.19
CA HIS A 426 -16.65 23.83 -18.78
C HIS A 426 -16.29 24.78 -19.90
N SER A 427 -15.18 24.54 -20.62
CA SER A 427 -14.78 25.34 -21.77
C SER A 427 -15.85 25.31 -22.89
N LEU A 428 -16.31 24.12 -23.30
CA LEU A 428 -17.37 23.96 -24.30
C LEU A 428 -18.68 24.64 -23.91
N ALA A 429 -19.00 24.68 -22.63
CA ALA A 429 -20.22 25.33 -22.16
C ALA A 429 -20.14 26.86 -22.15
N HIS A 430 -18.95 27.47 -22.04
CA HIS A 430 -18.77 28.90 -21.78
C HIS A 430 -17.99 29.65 -22.85
N THR A 431 -17.42 28.95 -23.86
CA THR A 431 -16.67 29.58 -24.96
C THR A 431 -17.29 29.26 -26.30
N ASP A 432 -17.10 30.15 -27.27
CA ASP A 432 -17.39 29.94 -28.69
C ASP A 432 -16.27 29.12 -29.34
N PRO A 433 -16.56 27.97 -29.96
CA PRO A 433 -15.52 27.07 -30.44
C PRO A 433 -14.71 27.61 -31.61
N LEU A 434 -15.25 28.57 -32.38
CA LEU A 434 -14.57 29.15 -33.52
C LEU A 434 -13.56 30.23 -33.12
N THR A 435 -13.99 31.15 -32.25
CA THR A 435 -13.19 32.34 -31.92
C THR A 435 -12.43 32.19 -30.58
N GLY A 436 -12.78 31.20 -29.75
CA GLY A 436 -12.25 31.04 -28.40
C GLY A 436 -12.74 32.09 -27.39
N LEU A 437 -13.60 33.01 -27.82
CA LEU A 437 -14.20 34.03 -26.97
C LEU A 437 -15.26 33.41 -26.03
N PRO A 438 -15.58 34.03 -24.88
CA PRO A 438 -16.78 33.71 -24.13
C PRO A 438 -18.03 33.72 -25.03
N ASN A 439 -18.86 32.67 -24.86
CA ASN A 439 -20.14 32.60 -25.51
C ASN A 439 -21.22 33.34 -24.67
N ARG A 440 -22.49 33.27 -25.07
CA ARG A 440 -23.61 33.90 -24.36
C ARG A 440 -23.66 33.51 -22.84
N ARG A 441 -23.34 32.27 -22.50
CA ARG A 441 -23.30 31.81 -21.10
C ARG A 441 -22.09 32.39 -20.35
N GLY A 442 -20.92 32.36 -20.98
CA GLY A 442 -19.69 32.94 -20.42
C GLY A 442 -19.82 34.44 -20.17
N LEU A 443 -20.41 35.17 -21.14
CA LEU A 443 -20.75 36.60 -20.98
C LEU A 443 -21.73 36.81 -19.79
N GLY A 444 -22.80 36.02 -19.70
CA GLY A 444 -23.80 36.16 -18.63
C GLY A 444 -23.22 36.03 -17.25
N GLN A 445 -22.33 35.05 -17.04
CA GLN A 445 -21.64 34.85 -15.76
C GLN A 445 -20.71 36.03 -15.43
N ALA A 446 -19.92 36.48 -16.38
CA ALA A 446 -19.00 37.60 -16.19
C ALA A 446 -19.75 38.93 -15.97
N LEU A 447 -20.85 39.16 -16.70
CA LEU A 447 -21.68 40.35 -16.55
C LEU A 447 -22.36 40.41 -15.18
N ALA A 448 -22.91 39.30 -14.69
CA ALA A 448 -23.50 39.24 -13.37
C ALA A 448 -22.49 39.62 -12.26
N ALA A 449 -21.25 39.08 -12.36
CA ALA A 449 -20.19 39.43 -11.44
C ALA A 449 -19.79 40.93 -11.54
N ALA A 450 -19.70 41.47 -12.75
CA ALA A 450 -19.35 42.88 -12.97
C ALA A 450 -20.42 43.84 -12.44
N LEU A 451 -21.70 43.48 -12.59
CA LEU A 451 -22.82 44.27 -12.12
C LEU A 451 -22.97 44.31 -10.59
N ALA A 452 -22.52 43.27 -9.92
CA ALA A 452 -22.48 43.23 -8.45
C ALA A 452 -21.55 44.31 -7.87
N ASP A 453 -20.43 44.61 -8.57
CA ASP A 453 -19.43 45.59 -8.14
C ASP A 453 -19.62 46.98 -8.76
N CYS A 454 -20.65 47.21 -9.64
CA CYS A 454 -20.84 48.46 -10.29
C CYS A 454 -21.38 49.56 -9.40
N ALA A 455 -20.82 50.76 -9.54
CA ALA A 455 -21.22 51.98 -8.81
C ALA A 455 -21.19 53.19 -9.79
N PRO A 456 -21.79 54.38 -9.40
CA PRO A 456 -21.78 55.54 -10.25
C PRO A 456 -20.41 56.04 -10.71
N ASP A 457 -19.37 55.78 -9.91
CA ASP A 457 -17.95 56.07 -10.19
C ASP A 457 -17.19 54.92 -10.83
N ARG A 458 -17.78 53.73 -10.91
CA ARG A 458 -17.23 52.49 -11.48
C ARG A 458 -18.27 51.77 -12.33
N MET A 459 -18.62 52.39 -13.46
CA MET A 459 -19.66 51.89 -14.35
C MET A 459 -19.18 50.69 -15.16
N VAL A 460 -20.13 49.90 -15.63
CA VAL A 460 -19.97 48.86 -16.65
C VAL A 460 -20.63 49.35 -17.95
N ALA A 461 -19.86 49.39 -19.02
CA ALA A 461 -20.41 49.65 -20.36
C ALA A 461 -20.52 48.34 -21.13
N LEU A 462 -21.70 48.08 -21.67
CA LEU A 462 -21.99 46.92 -22.49
C LEU A 462 -22.25 47.36 -23.92
N TYR A 463 -21.41 46.88 -24.84
CA TYR A 463 -21.53 47.18 -26.28
C TYR A 463 -22.02 45.93 -27.01
N MET A 464 -23.18 46.00 -27.63
CA MET A 464 -23.68 45.02 -28.58
C MET A 464 -23.24 45.41 -29.98
N MET A 465 -22.67 44.52 -30.73
CA MET A 465 -22.07 44.77 -32.04
C MET A 465 -22.50 43.73 -33.05
N ASP A 466 -22.74 44.18 -34.29
CA ASP A 466 -23.09 43.32 -35.40
C ASP A 466 -22.29 43.74 -36.63
N LEU A 467 -21.77 42.77 -37.37
CA LEU A 467 -20.95 42.97 -38.53
C LEU A 467 -21.80 43.30 -39.75
N ASP A 468 -21.69 44.53 -40.23
CA ASP A 468 -22.47 44.98 -41.38
C ASP A 468 -22.06 44.26 -42.67
N SER A 469 -23.02 43.62 -43.35
CA SER A 469 -22.79 42.91 -44.60
C SER A 469 -21.88 41.68 -44.52
N PHE A 470 -21.88 40.97 -43.40
CA PHE A 470 -21.12 39.71 -43.21
C PHE A 470 -21.64 38.58 -44.12
N LYS A 471 -22.98 38.48 -44.34
CA LYS A 471 -23.57 37.47 -45.21
C LYS A 471 -23.06 37.57 -46.65
N PRO A 472 -23.01 38.72 -47.31
CA PRO A 472 -22.40 38.89 -48.67
C PRO A 472 -20.94 38.42 -48.73
N VAL A 473 -20.17 38.51 -47.63
CA VAL A 473 -18.80 37.99 -47.61
C VAL A 473 -18.80 36.47 -47.68
N ASN A 474 -19.66 35.80 -46.91
CA ASN A 474 -19.84 34.36 -47.00
C ASN A 474 -20.31 33.90 -48.36
N ASP A 475 -21.29 34.59 -48.93
CA ASP A 475 -21.86 34.24 -50.23
C ASP A 475 -20.83 34.40 -51.36
N ARG A 476 -19.88 35.34 -51.25
CA ARG A 476 -18.85 35.62 -52.24
C ARG A 476 -17.57 34.79 -52.06
N HIS A 477 -17.13 34.53 -50.85
CA HIS A 477 -15.83 33.97 -50.58
C HIS A 477 -15.89 32.59 -49.90
N GLY A 478 -17.08 32.10 -49.60
CA GLY A 478 -17.30 30.83 -48.90
C GLY A 478 -17.27 30.95 -47.37
N HIS A 479 -17.82 29.94 -46.70
CA HIS A 479 -17.92 29.91 -45.22
C HIS A 479 -16.56 29.86 -44.56
N ASP A 480 -15.56 29.20 -45.13
CA ASP A 480 -14.22 29.10 -44.56
C ASP A 480 -13.56 30.48 -44.39
N VAL A 481 -13.69 31.35 -45.41
CA VAL A 481 -13.19 32.74 -45.35
C VAL A 481 -14.02 33.57 -44.35
N GLY A 482 -15.32 33.30 -44.25
CA GLY A 482 -16.17 33.91 -43.22
C GLY A 482 -15.75 33.54 -41.80
N ASP A 483 -15.40 32.28 -41.56
CA ASP A 483 -14.89 31.80 -40.27
C ASP A 483 -13.53 32.43 -39.95
N GLU A 484 -12.60 32.50 -40.90
CA GLU A 484 -11.33 33.24 -40.75
C GLU A 484 -11.57 34.73 -40.44
N LEU A 485 -12.56 35.36 -41.08
CA LEU A 485 -12.95 36.75 -40.81
C LEU A 485 -13.46 36.93 -39.38
N LEU A 486 -14.32 36.04 -38.88
CA LEU A 486 -14.81 36.08 -37.50
C LEU A 486 -13.68 35.95 -36.47
N VAL A 487 -12.70 35.08 -36.73
CA VAL A 487 -11.49 34.97 -35.89
C VAL A 487 -10.64 36.26 -35.95
N ALA A 488 -10.49 36.85 -37.11
CA ALA A 488 -9.76 38.10 -37.27
C ALA A 488 -10.48 39.28 -36.58
N VAL A 489 -11.81 39.34 -36.66
CA VAL A 489 -12.64 40.29 -35.92
C VAL A 489 -12.46 40.12 -34.42
N ALA A 490 -12.54 38.90 -33.91
CA ALA A 490 -12.33 38.61 -32.50
C ALA A 490 -10.98 39.15 -31.99
N ARG A 491 -9.89 38.87 -32.73
CA ARG A 491 -8.54 39.36 -32.41
C ARG A 491 -8.46 40.89 -32.47
N ARG A 492 -9.06 41.53 -33.48
CA ARG A 492 -9.09 42.99 -33.58
C ARG A 492 -9.83 43.63 -32.41
N LEU A 493 -11.01 43.13 -32.04
CA LEU A 493 -11.77 43.62 -30.91
C LEU A 493 -11.00 43.46 -29.60
N GLN A 494 -10.36 42.28 -29.36
CA GLN A 494 -9.52 42.06 -28.18
C GLN A 494 -8.33 43.01 -28.09
N SER A 495 -7.75 43.41 -29.24
CA SER A 495 -6.61 44.37 -29.25
C SER A 495 -7.02 45.81 -28.91
N GLN A 496 -8.29 46.15 -28.99
CA GLN A 496 -8.80 47.50 -28.72
C GLN A 496 -9.20 47.73 -27.26
N VAL A 497 -9.38 46.67 -26.51
CA VAL A 497 -9.84 46.70 -25.11
C VAL A 497 -8.75 46.32 -24.13
N ARG A 498 -8.94 46.65 -22.86
CA ARG A 498 -7.99 46.32 -21.77
C ARG A 498 -8.14 44.87 -21.34
N GLN A 499 -7.17 44.33 -20.66
CA GLN A 499 -7.20 42.97 -20.09
C GLN A 499 -8.35 42.78 -19.06
N SER A 500 -8.81 43.86 -18.43
CA SER A 500 -9.96 43.87 -17.50
C SER A 500 -11.32 43.74 -18.21
N ASP A 501 -11.37 44.04 -19.52
CA ASP A 501 -12.57 44.04 -20.32
C ASP A 501 -12.79 42.66 -20.95
N LEU A 502 -14.03 42.34 -21.28
CA LEU A 502 -14.39 41.06 -21.85
C LEU A 502 -14.92 41.27 -23.29
N VAL A 503 -14.38 40.48 -24.21
CA VAL A 503 -14.97 40.34 -25.55
C VAL A 503 -15.67 39.01 -25.64
N ALA A 504 -16.91 38.94 -26.07
CA ALA A 504 -17.70 37.72 -26.21
C ALA A 504 -18.30 37.63 -27.62
N ARG A 505 -18.61 36.41 -28.10
CA ARG A 505 -19.39 36.17 -29.31
C ARG A 505 -20.67 35.45 -28.97
N LEU A 506 -21.83 35.98 -29.34
CA LEU A 506 -23.14 35.41 -29.02
C LEU A 506 -23.60 34.35 -30.02
N GLY A 507 -23.09 34.44 -31.25
CA GLY A 507 -23.39 33.58 -32.38
C GLY A 507 -23.41 34.36 -33.68
N GLY A 508 -23.22 33.69 -34.82
CA GLY A 508 -23.20 34.35 -36.12
C GLY A 508 -22.16 35.47 -36.19
N ASP A 509 -22.64 36.69 -36.52
CA ASP A 509 -21.90 37.95 -36.65
C ASP A 509 -22.05 38.89 -35.45
N GLU A 510 -22.64 38.41 -34.35
CA GLU A 510 -22.89 39.20 -33.12
C GLU A 510 -21.74 39.08 -32.13
N PHE A 511 -21.15 40.20 -31.75
CA PHE A 511 -20.13 40.32 -30.73
C PHE A 511 -20.59 41.24 -29.59
N VAL A 512 -20.09 41.01 -28.38
CA VAL A 512 -20.34 41.84 -27.20
C VAL A 512 -19.04 42.21 -26.53
N ILE A 513 -18.88 43.45 -26.14
CA ILE A 513 -17.81 43.90 -25.27
C ILE A 513 -18.44 44.40 -23.96
N MET A 514 -17.90 43.90 -22.84
CA MET A 514 -18.16 44.38 -21.50
C MET A 514 -16.92 45.11 -21.01
N ALA A 515 -16.97 46.42 -20.93
CA ALA A 515 -15.89 47.23 -20.36
C ALA A 515 -16.22 47.60 -18.92
N ARG A 516 -15.24 47.38 -18.04
CA ARG A 516 -15.34 47.61 -16.59
C ARG A 516 -14.68 48.93 -16.21
N HIS A 517 -15.10 49.45 -15.02
CA HIS A 517 -14.51 50.64 -14.42
C HIS A 517 -14.53 51.86 -15.35
N ILE A 518 -15.64 52.08 -16.00
CA ILE A 518 -15.87 53.26 -16.85
C ILE A 518 -16.25 54.45 -15.95
N ALA A 519 -15.55 55.56 -16.08
CA ALA A 519 -15.76 56.73 -15.21
C ALA A 519 -17.03 57.52 -15.59
N GLY A 520 -17.57 57.36 -16.79
CA GLY A 520 -18.77 58.03 -17.22
C GLY A 520 -19.14 57.78 -18.69
N ALA A 521 -20.28 58.34 -19.10
CA ALA A 521 -20.82 58.17 -20.45
C ALA A 521 -19.87 58.65 -21.55
N GLY A 522 -19.06 59.70 -21.29
CA GLY A 522 -18.07 60.21 -22.23
C GLY A 522 -16.99 59.17 -22.55
N GLN A 523 -16.41 58.53 -21.53
CA GLN A 523 -15.42 57.48 -21.71
C GLN A 523 -15.98 56.23 -22.42
N ALA A 524 -17.24 55.88 -22.13
CA ALA A 524 -17.92 54.82 -22.85
C ALA A 524 -18.12 55.17 -24.35
N HIS A 525 -18.48 56.40 -24.62
CA HIS A 525 -18.64 56.87 -26.00
C HIS A 525 -17.30 56.87 -26.78
N GLU A 526 -16.23 57.34 -26.13
CA GLU A 526 -14.87 57.32 -26.70
C GLU A 526 -14.40 55.90 -27.05
N LEU A 527 -14.60 54.93 -26.14
CA LEU A 527 -14.27 53.53 -26.39
C LEU A 527 -15.10 52.98 -27.58
N GLY A 528 -16.41 53.27 -27.61
CA GLY A 528 -17.28 52.89 -28.73
C GLY A 528 -16.80 53.42 -30.06
N ASN A 529 -16.40 54.69 -30.11
CA ASN A 529 -15.83 55.31 -31.32
C ASN A 529 -14.48 54.71 -31.72
N LYS A 530 -13.62 54.41 -30.77
CA LYS A 530 -12.35 53.71 -31.01
C LYS A 530 -12.59 52.33 -31.64
N LEU A 531 -13.57 51.57 -31.14
CA LEU A 531 -13.98 50.28 -31.70
C LEU A 531 -14.47 50.45 -33.14
N LEU A 532 -15.36 51.40 -33.40
CA LEU A 532 -15.89 51.69 -34.71
C LEU A 532 -14.79 52.08 -35.69
N GLU A 533 -13.89 52.97 -35.28
CA GLU A 533 -12.77 53.44 -36.11
C GLU A 533 -11.83 52.30 -36.51
N SER A 534 -11.60 51.33 -35.61
CA SER A 534 -10.76 50.18 -35.92
C SER A 534 -11.29 49.32 -37.09
N PHE A 535 -12.56 49.44 -37.48
CA PHE A 535 -13.14 48.71 -38.60
C PHE A 535 -13.07 49.49 -39.93
N ARG A 536 -12.51 50.68 -39.96
CA ARG A 536 -12.19 51.37 -41.23
C ARG A 536 -11.06 50.68 -41.99
N GLU A 537 -10.15 50.03 -41.27
CA GLU A 537 -9.08 49.25 -41.83
C GLU A 537 -9.60 47.90 -42.35
N PRO A 538 -9.24 47.54 -43.59
CA PRO A 538 -9.67 46.27 -44.15
C PRO A 538 -9.07 45.07 -43.41
N PHE A 539 -9.69 43.89 -43.57
CA PHE A 539 -9.15 42.59 -43.15
C PHE A 539 -8.44 41.95 -44.35
N PHE A 540 -7.28 41.33 -44.10
CA PHE A 540 -6.52 40.60 -45.10
C PHE A 540 -6.61 39.10 -44.79
N LEU A 541 -7.33 38.34 -45.62
CA LEU A 541 -7.65 36.93 -45.42
C LEU A 541 -7.43 36.17 -46.73
N GLY A 542 -6.64 35.07 -46.69
CA GLY A 542 -6.41 34.23 -47.86
C GLY A 542 -5.94 34.97 -49.10
N GLY A 543 -5.25 36.12 -48.97
CA GLY A 543 -4.82 36.99 -50.09
C GLY A 543 -5.89 37.95 -50.58
N ALA A 544 -7.10 37.96 -50.05
CA ALA A 544 -8.17 38.90 -50.37
C ALA A 544 -8.26 40.03 -49.34
N GLN A 545 -8.59 41.25 -49.83
CA GLN A 545 -8.89 42.40 -48.98
C GLN A 545 -10.39 42.50 -48.76
N VAL A 546 -10.86 42.31 -47.52
CA VAL A 546 -12.26 42.37 -47.13
C VAL A 546 -12.53 43.63 -46.30
N ARG A 547 -13.44 44.46 -46.73
CA ARG A 547 -13.94 45.61 -45.96
C ARG A 547 -15.25 45.22 -45.27
N LEU A 548 -15.35 45.48 -44.00
CA LEU A 548 -16.49 45.12 -43.18
C LEU A 548 -16.90 46.31 -42.31
N GLY A 549 -18.18 46.64 -42.29
CA GLY A 549 -18.71 47.65 -41.37
C GLY A 549 -19.05 47.05 -40.01
N LEU A 550 -19.18 47.91 -39.01
CA LEU A 550 -19.57 47.53 -37.64
C LEU A 550 -20.64 48.48 -37.13
N THR A 551 -21.76 47.96 -36.71
CA THR A 551 -22.79 48.77 -36.03
C THR A 551 -22.77 48.43 -34.54
N ILE A 552 -22.67 49.45 -33.67
CA ILE A 552 -22.52 49.30 -32.23
C ILE A 552 -23.66 49.99 -31.51
N GLY A 553 -24.37 49.25 -30.63
CA GLY A 553 -25.26 49.82 -29.64
C GLY A 553 -24.70 49.63 -28.24
N TYR A 554 -24.80 50.62 -27.37
CA TYR A 554 -24.30 50.45 -26.00
C TYR A 554 -25.24 50.97 -24.92
N ALA A 555 -25.13 50.33 -23.74
CA ALA A 555 -25.84 50.70 -22.53
C ALA A 555 -24.89 50.72 -21.35
N LEU A 556 -25.24 51.48 -20.29
CA LEU A 556 -24.40 51.72 -19.10
C LEU A 556 -25.08 51.26 -17.85
N ALA A 557 -24.40 50.46 -17.07
CA ALA A 557 -24.80 50.18 -15.68
C ALA A 557 -23.99 51.07 -14.70
N PRO A 558 -24.61 51.62 -13.65
CA PRO A 558 -26.01 51.46 -13.24
C PRO A 558 -27.02 52.47 -13.87
N GLN A 559 -26.59 53.31 -14.82
CA GLN A 559 -27.43 54.41 -15.33
C GLN A 559 -28.65 53.93 -16.10
N ASP A 560 -28.46 52.95 -17.01
CA ASP A 560 -29.53 52.48 -17.89
C ASP A 560 -30.23 51.25 -17.27
N SER A 561 -29.48 50.35 -16.61
CA SER A 561 -30.02 49.21 -15.87
C SER A 561 -28.96 48.61 -14.95
N ARG A 562 -29.38 47.89 -13.88
CA ARG A 562 -28.56 46.99 -13.06
C ARG A 562 -28.85 45.52 -13.31
N ASP A 563 -29.86 45.23 -14.10
CA ASP A 563 -30.19 43.86 -14.51
C ASP A 563 -29.44 43.48 -15.79
N ALA A 564 -28.79 42.33 -15.78
CA ALA A 564 -27.98 41.86 -16.90
C ALA A 564 -28.79 41.64 -18.18
N VAL A 565 -30.01 41.12 -18.06
CA VAL A 565 -30.88 40.82 -19.22
C VAL A 565 -31.42 42.11 -19.78
N ASP A 566 -31.82 43.06 -18.95
CA ASP A 566 -32.34 44.37 -19.36
C ASP A 566 -31.19 45.20 -20.02
N LEU A 567 -29.99 45.17 -19.43
CA LEU A 567 -28.83 45.89 -20.01
C LEU A 567 -28.46 45.36 -21.41
N LEU A 568 -28.47 44.03 -21.59
CA LEU A 568 -28.29 43.42 -22.91
C LEU A 568 -29.36 43.83 -23.92
N LYS A 569 -30.64 43.80 -23.50
CA LYS A 569 -31.78 44.23 -24.36
C LYS A 569 -31.67 45.69 -24.76
N ARG A 570 -31.24 46.57 -23.86
CA ARG A 570 -31.06 48.00 -24.15
C ARG A 570 -29.92 48.27 -25.14
N ALA A 571 -28.80 47.56 -24.97
CA ALA A 571 -27.67 47.65 -25.90
C ALA A 571 -28.05 47.11 -27.30
N ASP A 572 -28.81 46.01 -27.35
CA ASP A 572 -29.32 45.42 -28.59
C ASP A 572 -30.30 46.35 -29.30
N ALA A 573 -31.28 46.92 -28.59
CA ALA A 573 -32.22 47.90 -29.15
C ALA A 573 -31.48 49.12 -29.71
N ALA A 574 -30.44 49.60 -29.04
CA ALA A 574 -29.62 50.71 -29.54
C ALA A 574 -28.86 50.31 -30.80
N MET A 575 -28.30 49.12 -30.89
CA MET A 575 -27.65 48.59 -32.07
C MET A 575 -28.62 48.47 -33.24
N TYR A 576 -29.81 47.96 -33.01
CA TYR A 576 -30.86 47.84 -34.04
C TYR A 576 -31.29 49.23 -34.56
N ALA A 577 -31.47 50.22 -33.69
CA ALA A 577 -31.72 51.60 -34.11
C ALA A 577 -30.57 52.19 -34.95
N GLY A 578 -29.32 51.85 -34.59
CA GLY A 578 -28.15 52.21 -35.38
C GLY A 578 -28.18 51.64 -36.79
N LYS A 579 -28.57 50.36 -36.94
CA LYS A 579 -28.72 49.69 -38.23
C LYS A 579 -29.80 50.40 -39.14
N GLN A 580 -30.94 50.75 -38.57
CA GLN A 580 -31.99 51.47 -39.25
C GLN A 580 -31.57 52.88 -39.67
N GLY A 581 -30.73 53.54 -38.87
CA GLY A 581 -30.24 54.90 -39.12
C GLY A 581 -29.08 54.99 -40.10
N GLY A 582 -28.67 53.90 -40.80
CA GLY A 582 -27.69 53.96 -41.89
C GLY A 582 -26.43 53.13 -41.72
N LYS A 583 -26.34 52.21 -40.72
CA LYS A 583 -25.21 51.33 -40.45
C LYS A 583 -23.88 52.07 -40.13
N PHE A 584 -22.82 51.35 -39.83
CA PHE A 584 -21.49 51.86 -39.49
C PHE A 584 -21.52 53.03 -38.49
N ARG A 585 -22.17 52.88 -37.37
CA ARG A 585 -22.35 53.93 -36.36
C ARG A 585 -22.38 53.38 -34.94
N LEU A 586 -22.11 54.27 -34.00
CA LEU A 586 -22.27 54.07 -32.57
C LEU A 586 -23.58 54.70 -32.09
N GLN A 587 -24.43 53.93 -31.42
CA GLN A 587 -25.70 54.40 -30.87
C GLN A 587 -25.77 54.11 -29.36
N ARG A 588 -26.10 55.13 -28.58
CA ARG A 588 -26.39 54.95 -27.13
C ARG A 588 -27.84 54.52 -26.94
N SER A 589 -28.05 53.63 -25.97
CA SER A 589 -29.42 53.38 -25.47
C SER A 589 -30.07 54.67 -24.95
N PRO A 590 -31.34 54.94 -25.27
CA PRO A 590 -32.07 56.01 -24.59
C PRO A 590 -32.01 55.74 -23.09
N GLY A 591 -31.54 56.73 -22.31
CA GLY A 591 -31.45 56.61 -20.86
C GLY A 591 -32.80 56.22 -20.26
N ALA A 592 -32.78 55.49 -19.13
CA ALA A 592 -34.01 55.27 -18.38
C ALA A 592 -34.66 56.64 -18.05
N PRO A 593 -35.96 56.79 -18.23
CA PRO A 593 -36.62 57.99 -17.77
C PRO A 593 -36.32 58.16 -16.26
N ALA A 594 -35.91 59.38 -15.86
CA ALA A 594 -35.67 59.68 -14.44
C ALA A 594 -36.90 59.20 -13.66
N ALA A 595 -36.69 58.29 -12.69
CA ALA A 595 -37.78 57.89 -11.81
C ALA A 595 -38.35 59.13 -11.15
N PRO A 596 -39.67 59.24 -11.06
CA PRO A 596 -40.32 60.41 -10.50
C PRO A 596 -39.97 60.63 -9.05
#